data_b761448d4e1073b17d15cbcdc81e4ce0
#
_entry.id   b761448d4e1073b17d15cbcdc81e4ce0
#
_cell.length_a   1.000
_cell.length_b   1.000
_cell.length_c   1.000
_cell.angle_alpha   90.00
_cell.angle_beta   90.00
_cell.angle_gamma   90.00
#
_symmetry.space_group_name_H-M   'P 1'
#
loop_
_entity.id
_entity.type
_entity.pdbx_description
1 polymer ?
#
loop_
_entity_poly.entity_id
_entity_poly.type
_entity_poly.pdbx_seq_one_letter_code
_entity_poly.pdbx_strand_id
1 'polypeptide(L)'
;MYTRILVATDGSTLSRKAVKDAIALCAAVGADLVALNVVPRYPVSYFEGGASISPQDIGRMEKEWADKSLAIVEAVRKTAEAAGVKAKGVLAKSDIVSASILTAAKKHKCDLIVMASHGRKGISRILLGSETQQVLTHSTIPVLVLR
;
A
#
# COMPACT_ATOMS: atom_id res chain seq x y z
N MET A 1 14.44 5.41 17.63
CA MET A 1 14.61 6.00 16.28
C MET A 1 13.26 6.10 15.60
N TYR A 2 12.83 5.12 14.82
CA TYR A 2 11.46 5.15 14.25
C TYR A 2 10.45 4.66 15.27
N THR A 3 9.28 5.31 15.33
CA THR A 3 8.20 4.95 16.25
C THR A 3 7.00 4.36 15.54
N ARG A 4 6.78 4.74 14.29
CA ARG A 4 5.69 4.21 13.47
C ARG A 4 6.07 4.18 12.00
N ILE A 5 6.05 2.99 11.43
CA ILE A 5 6.46 2.74 10.05
C ILE A 5 5.22 2.43 9.20
N LEU A 6 5.09 3.11 8.06
CA LEU A 6 4.09 2.76 7.06
C LEU A 6 4.72 1.84 6.03
N VAL A 7 4.08 0.71 5.72
CA VAL A 7 4.41 -0.11 4.56
C VAL A 7 3.27 -0.07 3.55
N ALA A 8 3.58 0.31 2.32
CA ALA A 8 2.64 0.25 1.21
C ALA A 8 2.76 -1.10 0.51
N THR A 9 1.63 -1.79 0.34
CA THR A 9 1.60 -3.10 -0.30
C THR A 9 0.41 -3.23 -1.26
N ASP A 10 0.66 -3.79 -2.42
CA ASP A 10 -0.36 -4.16 -3.41
C ASP A 10 -0.59 -5.68 -3.49
N GLY A 11 0.01 -6.45 -2.59
CA GLY A 11 -0.05 -7.90 -2.57
C GLY A 11 0.86 -8.61 -3.59
N SER A 12 1.62 -7.86 -4.38
CA SER A 12 2.62 -8.45 -5.31
C SER A 12 3.76 -9.12 -4.57
N THR A 13 4.51 -9.99 -5.26
CA THR A 13 5.66 -10.69 -4.68
C THR A 13 6.71 -9.71 -4.13
N LEU A 14 7.00 -8.65 -4.86
CA LEU A 14 7.99 -7.65 -4.44
C LEU A 14 7.48 -6.86 -3.22
N SER A 15 6.20 -6.46 -3.20
CA SER A 15 5.64 -5.76 -2.05
C SER A 15 5.56 -6.65 -0.80
N ARG A 16 5.34 -7.96 -0.97
CA ARG A 16 5.40 -8.91 0.17
C ARG A 16 6.79 -9.01 0.78
N LYS A 17 7.84 -8.91 -0.05
CA LYS A 17 9.21 -8.81 0.45
C LYS A 17 9.40 -7.53 1.27
N ALA A 18 8.92 -6.40 0.76
CA ALA A 18 8.96 -5.13 1.48
C ALA A 18 8.20 -5.20 2.82
N VAL A 19 7.06 -5.86 2.85
CA VAL A 19 6.28 -6.12 4.08
C VAL A 19 7.10 -6.92 5.10
N LYS A 20 7.75 -8.00 4.66
CA LYS A 20 8.60 -8.84 5.54
C LYS A 20 9.71 -8.02 6.17
N ASP A 21 10.41 -7.22 5.37
CA ASP A 21 11.51 -6.39 5.84
C ASP A 21 11.01 -5.25 6.76
N ALA A 22 9.84 -4.67 6.47
CA ALA A 22 9.22 -3.67 7.33
C ALA A 22 8.84 -4.24 8.71
N ILE A 23 8.29 -5.45 8.76
CA ILE A 23 7.96 -6.13 10.01
C ILE A 23 9.23 -6.41 10.82
N ALA A 24 10.28 -6.91 10.17
CA ALA A 24 11.56 -7.16 10.83
C ALA A 24 12.19 -5.87 11.39
N LEU A 25 12.11 -4.78 10.63
CA LEU A 25 12.58 -3.48 11.09
C LEU A 25 11.77 -2.97 12.29
N CYS A 26 10.43 -3.05 12.23
CA CYS A 26 9.58 -2.69 13.35
C CYS A 26 9.93 -3.48 14.63
N ALA A 27 10.12 -4.80 14.50
CA ALA A 27 10.51 -5.65 15.62
C ALA A 27 11.87 -5.25 16.21
N ALA A 28 12.83 -4.89 15.34
CA ALA A 28 14.19 -4.52 15.77
C ALA A 28 14.24 -3.16 16.47
N VAL A 29 13.41 -2.19 16.07
CA VAL A 29 13.46 -0.82 16.63
C VAL A 29 12.32 -0.52 17.61
N GLY A 30 11.39 -1.45 17.81
CA GLY A 30 10.23 -1.26 18.69
C GLY A 30 9.17 -0.31 18.12
N ALA A 31 9.02 -0.27 16.80
CA ALA A 31 8.04 0.59 16.11
C ALA A 31 6.71 -0.12 15.87
N ASP A 32 5.63 0.65 15.82
CA ASP A 32 4.32 0.19 15.32
C ASP A 32 4.33 0.12 13.79
N LEU A 33 3.51 -0.75 13.22
CA LEU A 33 3.35 -0.89 11.76
C LEU A 33 1.98 -0.40 11.29
N VAL A 34 1.96 0.36 10.22
CA VAL A 34 0.75 0.71 9.47
C VAL A 34 0.87 0.08 8.08
N ALA A 35 0.02 -0.91 7.78
CA ALA A 35 -0.03 -1.55 6.47
C ALA A 35 -1.10 -0.86 5.61
N LEU A 36 -0.69 -0.27 4.51
CA LEU A 36 -1.58 0.44 3.59
C LEU A 36 -1.73 -0.32 2.27
N ASN A 37 -2.96 -0.52 1.86
CA ASN A 37 -3.30 -0.86 0.48
C ASN A 37 -4.20 0.23 -0.10
N VAL A 38 -3.93 0.61 -1.34
CA VAL A 38 -4.73 1.61 -2.07
C VAL A 38 -5.64 0.88 -3.06
N VAL A 39 -6.94 1.03 -2.86
CA VAL A 39 -7.97 0.50 -3.75
C VAL A 39 -8.20 1.52 -4.85
N PRO A 40 -8.06 1.15 -6.14
CA PRO A 40 -8.39 2.06 -7.22
C PRO A 40 -9.88 2.42 -7.18
N ARG A 41 -10.19 3.64 -7.61
CA ARG A 41 -11.58 3.99 -7.90
C ARG A 41 -12.02 3.23 -9.13
N TYR A 42 -13.32 2.95 -9.21
CA TYR A 42 -13.85 2.30 -10.42
C TYR A 42 -13.57 3.21 -11.64
N PRO A 43 -12.82 2.74 -12.65
CA PRO A 43 -12.47 3.62 -13.78
C PRO A 43 -13.69 3.85 -14.66
N VAL A 44 -14.07 5.11 -14.79
CA VAL A 44 -15.17 5.57 -15.68
C VAL A 44 -14.90 5.18 -17.15
N SER A 45 -13.63 5.02 -17.54
CA SER A 45 -13.21 4.64 -18.87
C SER A 45 -13.68 3.26 -19.35
N TYR A 46 -14.07 2.36 -18.47
CA TYR A 46 -14.70 1.10 -18.85
C TYR A 46 -16.10 1.29 -19.45
N PHE A 47 -16.69 2.47 -19.28
CA PHE A 47 -18.01 2.79 -19.83
C PHE A 47 -17.98 3.26 -21.30
N GLU A 48 -16.82 3.62 -21.83
CA GLU A 48 -16.68 4.10 -23.21
C GLU A 48 -16.82 2.99 -24.27
N GLY A 49 -16.85 1.73 -23.86
CA GLY A 49 -17.02 0.56 -24.73
C GLY A 49 -18.46 0.21 -25.09
N GLY A 50 -19.47 1.01 -24.75
CA GLY A 50 -20.86 0.81 -25.16
C GLY A 50 -21.65 -0.25 -24.37
N ALA A 51 -21.08 -0.91 -23.39
CA ALA A 51 -21.80 -1.79 -22.46
C ALA A 51 -22.17 -1.00 -21.21
N SER A 52 -23.47 -0.73 -21.03
CA SER A 52 -23.97 -0.16 -19.78
C SER A 52 -23.83 -1.18 -18.66
N ILE A 53 -22.89 -0.97 -17.74
CA ILE A 53 -22.78 -1.75 -16.52
C ILE A 53 -23.81 -1.19 -15.53
N SER A 54 -24.64 -2.08 -14.94
CA SER A 54 -25.64 -1.65 -13.97
C SER A 54 -24.98 -1.07 -12.71
N PRO A 55 -25.61 -0.11 -11.99
CA PRO A 55 -25.13 0.35 -10.70
C PRO A 55 -24.92 -0.77 -9.69
N GLN A 56 -25.70 -1.84 -9.77
CA GLN A 56 -25.56 -3.02 -8.91
C GLN A 56 -24.29 -3.81 -9.19
N ASP A 57 -23.90 -3.93 -10.47
CA ASP A 57 -22.66 -4.60 -10.88
C ASP A 57 -21.43 -3.79 -10.47
N ILE A 58 -21.50 -2.47 -10.57
CA ILE A 58 -20.45 -1.56 -10.08
C ILE A 58 -20.26 -1.74 -8.57
N GLY A 59 -21.33 -1.72 -7.79
CA GLY A 59 -21.28 -1.91 -6.35
C GLY A 59 -20.71 -3.26 -5.94
N ARG A 60 -21.03 -4.32 -6.69
CA ARG A 60 -20.45 -5.65 -6.46
C ARG A 60 -18.95 -5.67 -6.74
N MET A 61 -18.48 -5.09 -7.84
CA MET A 61 -17.08 -5.02 -8.18
C MET A 61 -16.28 -4.17 -7.17
N GLU A 62 -16.80 -3.03 -6.76
CA GLU A 62 -16.18 -2.20 -5.72
C GLU A 62 -16.04 -2.95 -4.40
N LYS A 63 -17.07 -3.72 -4.02
CA LYS A 63 -17.03 -4.56 -2.81
C LYS A 63 -15.96 -5.66 -2.94
N GLU A 64 -15.89 -6.35 -4.07
CA GLU A 64 -14.87 -7.38 -4.30
C GLU A 64 -13.45 -6.80 -4.20
N TRP A 65 -13.21 -5.62 -4.75
CA TRP A 65 -11.92 -4.95 -4.64
C TRP A 65 -11.59 -4.55 -3.20
N ALA A 66 -12.58 -4.01 -2.49
CA ALA A 66 -12.41 -3.66 -1.08
C ALA A 66 -12.13 -4.90 -0.22
N ASP A 67 -12.82 -6.01 -0.46
CA ASP A 67 -12.62 -7.27 0.26
C ASP A 67 -11.23 -7.85 -0.01
N LYS A 68 -10.75 -7.82 -1.25
CA LYS A 68 -9.38 -8.24 -1.58
C LYS A 68 -8.33 -7.36 -0.91
N SER A 69 -8.55 -6.07 -0.94
CA SER A 69 -7.66 -5.09 -0.31
C SER A 69 -7.60 -5.28 1.21
N LEU A 70 -8.75 -5.49 1.83
CA LEU A 70 -8.84 -5.80 3.26
C LEU A 70 -8.08 -7.08 3.61
N ALA A 71 -8.23 -8.13 2.80
CA ALA A 71 -7.51 -9.38 3.00
C ALA A 71 -5.99 -9.20 2.95
N ILE A 72 -5.49 -8.34 2.04
CA ILE A 72 -4.06 -8.01 1.94
C ILE A 72 -3.55 -7.40 3.25
N VAL A 73 -4.18 -6.32 3.73
CA VAL A 73 -3.71 -5.62 4.94
C VAL A 73 -3.93 -6.43 6.21
N GLU A 74 -4.97 -7.25 6.29
CA GLU A 74 -5.22 -8.14 7.41
C GLU A 74 -4.16 -9.26 7.50
N ALA A 75 -3.74 -9.80 6.37
CA ALA A 75 -2.64 -10.78 6.34
C ALA A 75 -1.34 -10.16 6.86
N VAL A 76 -1.04 -8.92 6.50
CA VAL A 76 0.12 -8.18 7.03
C VAL A 76 -0.01 -7.97 8.54
N ARG A 77 -1.17 -7.51 9.00
CA ARG A 77 -1.43 -7.28 10.43
C ARG A 77 -1.19 -8.54 11.25
N LYS A 78 -1.75 -9.67 10.83
CA LYS A 78 -1.58 -10.96 11.52
C LYS A 78 -0.12 -11.41 11.56
N THR A 79 0.59 -11.26 10.44
CA THR A 79 2.02 -11.61 10.38
C THR A 79 2.85 -10.72 11.30
N ALA A 80 2.56 -9.43 11.35
CA ALA A 80 3.24 -8.48 12.23
C ALA A 80 2.98 -8.79 13.71
N GLU A 81 1.74 -9.04 14.08
CA GLU A 81 1.36 -9.41 15.44
C GLU A 81 2.01 -10.72 15.90
N ALA A 82 2.10 -11.72 15.01
CA ALA A 82 2.83 -12.97 15.29
C ALA A 82 4.33 -12.73 15.54
N ALA A 83 4.90 -11.66 15.00
CA ALA A 83 6.28 -11.22 15.24
C ALA A 83 6.41 -10.26 16.44
N GLY A 84 5.35 -10.05 17.21
CA GLY A 84 5.35 -9.14 18.36
C GLY A 84 5.26 -7.66 18.00
N VAL A 85 4.89 -7.32 16.77
CA VAL A 85 4.76 -5.94 16.29
C VAL A 85 3.29 -5.52 16.31
N LYS A 86 3.01 -4.42 16.99
CA LYS A 86 1.68 -3.82 16.96
C LYS A 86 1.40 -3.26 15.57
N ALA A 87 0.33 -3.71 14.93
CA ALA A 87 0.05 -3.37 13.55
C ALA A 87 -1.43 -3.05 13.32
N LYS A 88 -1.69 -2.19 12.33
CA LYS A 88 -3.03 -1.95 11.81
C LYS A 88 -3.04 -1.95 10.29
N GLY A 89 -4.14 -2.41 9.72
CA GLY A 89 -4.42 -2.33 8.30
C GLY A 89 -5.20 -1.05 7.97
N VAL A 90 -4.82 -0.40 6.89
CA VAL A 90 -5.46 0.82 6.39
C VAL A 90 -5.75 0.65 4.91
N LEU A 91 -6.97 1.00 4.51
CA LEU A 91 -7.38 1.08 3.12
C LEU A 91 -7.54 2.55 2.72
N ALA A 92 -7.06 2.89 1.54
CA ALA A 92 -7.35 4.17 0.90
C ALA A 92 -7.98 3.90 -0.46
N LYS A 93 -8.94 4.72 -0.86
CA LYS A 93 -9.58 4.63 -2.17
C LYS A 93 -9.13 5.82 -3.01
N SER A 94 -8.32 5.58 -4.03
CA SER A 94 -7.76 6.64 -4.88
C SER A 94 -7.18 6.08 -6.16
N ASP A 95 -7.17 6.89 -7.21
CA ASP A 95 -6.46 6.58 -8.45
C ASP A 95 -4.99 7.02 -8.42
N ILE A 96 -4.60 7.78 -7.39
CA ILE A 96 -3.23 8.28 -7.21
C ILE A 96 -2.62 7.63 -5.98
N VAL A 97 -1.90 6.53 -6.20
CA VAL A 97 -1.32 5.71 -5.13
C VAL A 97 -0.32 6.49 -4.30
N SER A 98 0.58 7.24 -4.93
CA SER A 98 1.60 8.04 -4.24
C SER A 98 0.99 9.08 -3.29
N ALA A 99 -0.04 9.81 -3.73
CA ALA A 99 -0.74 10.77 -2.89
C ALA A 99 -1.40 10.10 -1.68
N SER A 100 -1.98 8.93 -1.87
CA SER A 100 -2.59 8.15 -0.78
C SER A 100 -1.56 7.68 0.25
N ILE A 101 -0.38 7.25 -0.20
CA ILE A 101 0.72 6.86 0.68
C ILE A 101 1.15 8.04 1.56
N LEU A 102 1.40 9.19 0.95
CA LEU A 102 1.82 10.39 1.67
C LEU A 102 0.75 10.90 2.66
N THR A 103 -0.51 10.90 2.23
CA THR A 103 -1.64 11.28 3.07
C THR A 103 -1.80 10.33 4.27
N ALA A 104 -1.70 9.02 4.04
CA ALA A 104 -1.80 8.02 5.10
C ALA A 104 -0.63 8.14 6.09
N ALA A 105 0.59 8.34 5.60
CA ALA A 105 1.76 8.54 6.45
C ALA A 105 1.57 9.73 7.39
N LYS A 106 1.10 10.85 6.87
CA LYS A 106 0.79 12.05 7.67
C LYS A 106 -0.36 11.81 8.65
N LYS A 107 -1.48 11.27 8.18
CA LYS A 107 -2.68 11.00 9.00
C LYS A 107 -2.37 10.07 10.18
N HIS A 108 -1.57 9.06 9.94
CA HIS A 108 -1.20 8.09 10.97
C HIS A 108 0.09 8.43 11.72
N LYS A 109 0.66 9.61 11.48
CA LYS A 109 1.89 10.11 12.13
C LYS A 109 3.05 9.13 12.00
N CYS A 110 3.24 8.59 10.80
CA CYS A 110 4.37 7.72 10.50
C CYS A 110 5.64 8.55 10.29
N ASP A 111 6.77 8.00 10.70
CA ASP A 111 8.08 8.63 10.61
C ASP A 111 9.04 7.92 9.65
N LEU A 112 8.57 6.85 9.00
CA LEU A 112 9.23 6.16 7.90
C LEU A 112 8.18 5.56 6.97
N ILE A 113 8.43 5.63 5.66
CA ILE A 113 7.68 4.88 4.64
C ILE A 113 8.56 3.76 4.11
N VAL A 114 8.03 2.54 4.03
CA VAL A 114 8.67 1.40 3.38
C VAL A 114 7.83 0.98 2.18
N MET A 115 8.45 0.82 1.04
CA MET A 115 7.75 0.39 -0.16
C MET A 115 8.68 -0.37 -1.11
N ALA A 116 8.10 -1.18 -2.00
CA ALA A 116 8.85 -1.82 -3.07
C ALA A 116 9.20 -0.81 -4.16
N SER A 117 10.27 -1.08 -4.88
CA SER A 117 10.70 -0.26 -6.02
C SER A 117 9.71 -0.27 -7.20
N HIS A 118 8.87 -1.32 -7.29
CA HIS A 118 7.86 -1.50 -8.33
C HIS A 118 6.60 -2.11 -7.72
N GLY A 119 5.43 -1.81 -8.33
CA GLY A 119 4.19 -2.52 -8.07
C GLY A 119 3.94 -3.64 -9.11
N ARG A 120 2.68 -4.07 -9.22
CA ARG A 120 2.25 -5.13 -10.17
C ARG A 120 2.54 -4.81 -11.63
N LYS A 121 2.59 -3.53 -11.99
CA LYS A 121 2.83 -3.03 -13.35
C LYS A 121 4.32 -2.78 -13.64
N GLY A 122 5.21 -3.09 -12.71
CA GLY A 122 6.65 -2.87 -12.87
C GLY A 122 7.28 -3.84 -13.86
N ILE A 123 7.85 -3.31 -14.94
CA ILE A 123 8.37 -4.09 -16.06
C ILE A 123 9.90 -4.21 -16.02
N SER A 124 10.62 -3.37 -15.29
CA SER A 124 12.07 -3.33 -15.30
C SER A 124 12.69 -3.26 -13.92
N ARG A 125 13.70 -4.12 -13.68
CA ARG A 125 14.52 -4.09 -12.46
C ARG A 125 15.46 -2.89 -12.39
N ILE A 126 15.60 -2.15 -13.47
CA ILE A 126 16.58 -1.07 -13.62
C ILE A 126 15.98 0.29 -13.26
N LEU A 127 14.68 0.48 -13.49
CA LEU A 127 14.00 1.74 -13.25
C LEU A 127 13.09 1.66 -12.03
N LEU A 128 13.02 2.75 -11.26
CA LEU A 128 12.03 2.90 -10.21
C LEU A 128 10.64 3.04 -10.82
N GLY A 129 9.64 2.41 -10.20
CA GLY A 129 8.25 2.60 -10.58
C GLY A 129 7.82 4.07 -10.41
N SER A 130 6.87 4.50 -11.21
CA SER A 130 6.38 5.89 -11.21
C SER A 130 5.85 6.32 -9.84
N GLU A 131 5.11 5.46 -9.16
CA GLU A 131 4.58 5.75 -7.83
C GLU A 131 5.69 5.88 -6.78
N THR A 132 6.73 5.05 -6.87
CA THR A 132 7.90 5.13 -6.00
C THR A 132 8.64 6.45 -6.20
N GLN A 133 8.82 6.87 -7.45
CA GLN A 133 9.43 8.15 -7.78
C GLN A 133 8.63 9.32 -7.20
N GLN A 134 7.31 9.29 -7.32
CA GLN A 134 6.44 10.33 -6.79
C GLN A 134 6.50 10.40 -5.25
N VAL A 135 6.52 9.26 -4.57
CA VAL A 135 6.67 9.23 -3.11
C VAL A 135 8.01 9.80 -2.68
N LEU A 136 9.11 9.39 -3.32
CA LEU A 136 10.45 9.91 -3.04
C LEU A 136 10.55 11.42 -3.26
N THR A 137 9.92 11.93 -4.32
CA THR A 137 9.97 13.36 -4.67
C THR A 137 9.21 14.22 -3.68
N HIS A 138 8.07 13.75 -3.17
CA HIS A 138 7.15 14.56 -2.38
C HIS A 138 7.11 14.24 -0.89
N SER A 139 7.80 13.18 -0.46
CA SER A 139 7.82 12.82 0.96
C SER A 139 8.61 13.80 1.79
N THR A 140 8.06 14.17 2.95
CA THR A 140 8.73 14.97 3.98
C THR A 140 9.38 14.12 5.06
N ILE A 141 9.19 12.80 4.99
CA ILE A 141 9.79 11.82 5.91
C ILE A 141 10.63 10.82 5.11
N PRO A 142 11.58 10.12 5.76
CA PRO A 142 12.41 9.12 5.09
C PRO A 142 11.59 8.05 4.38
N VAL A 143 12.10 7.58 3.25
CA VAL A 143 11.52 6.50 2.45
C VAL A 143 12.55 5.41 2.22
N LEU A 144 12.25 4.21 2.64
CA LEU A 144 13.05 3.02 2.38
C LEU A 144 12.44 2.27 1.20
N VAL A 145 13.20 2.20 0.12
CA VAL A 145 12.79 1.52 -1.11
C VAL A 145 13.52 0.18 -1.21
N LEU A 146 12.75 -0.89 -1.34
CA LEU A 146 13.27 -2.27 -1.42
C LEU A 146 13.11 -2.84 -2.84
N ARG A 147 14.11 -3.57 -3.27
CA ARG A 147 14.17 -4.22 -4.58
C ARG A 147 13.97 -5.72 -4.48
#